data_32fe5992777f4e61e6630ef18625aaa9
#
_entry.id   32fe5992777f4e61e6630ef18625aaa9
#
_cell.length_a   1.000
_cell.length_b   1.000
_cell.length_c   1.000
_cell.angle_alpha   90.00
_cell.angle_beta   90.00
_cell.angle_gamma   90.00
#
_symmetry.space_group_name_H-M   'P 1'
#
loop_
_entity.id
_entity.type
_entity.pdbx_description
1 polymer ?
#
loop_
_entity_poly.entity_id
_entity_poly.type
_entity_poly.pdbx_seq_one_letter_code
_entity_poly.pdbx_strand_id
1 'polypeptide(L)'
;MLPLLGALLPTAAAAISLPTEDAVLELATANFSTVVDAPGARTLVSFYVPWCAHCQRLAPSFATAAVRVKRAQGEDTTLVGRFARVNVEAERALASQHGVRGYPTLIWFAAGTEPVEYRGGRRADDLEDLVLHRGGPAVTTLHNASMVDRFRFSYPIALVATLAPAGHDDV
;
A
#
# COMPACT_ATOMS: atom_id res chain seq x y z
N MET A 1 -25.92 -60.25 -10.28
CA MET A 1 -26.53 -58.97 -9.92
C MET A 1 -25.56 -58.25 -9.01
N LEU A 2 -24.74 -57.32 -9.57
CA LEU A 2 -23.87 -56.45 -8.80
C LEU A 2 -24.54 -55.10 -8.67
N PRO A 3 -24.62 -54.47 -7.49
CA PRO A 3 -25.08 -53.09 -7.36
C PRO A 3 -23.96 -52.11 -7.72
N LEU A 4 -24.27 -51.23 -8.66
CA LEU A 4 -23.47 -50.05 -9.00
C LEU A 4 -23.45 -49.08 -7.83
N LEU A 5 -22.29 -48.93 -7.16
CA LEU A 5 -22.03 -47.95 -6.15
C LEU A 5 -21.75 -46.62 -6.85
N GLY A 6 -22.75 -45.74 -6.93
CA GLY A 6 -22.59 -44.38 -7.43
C GLY A 6 -21.72 -43.56 -6.47
N ALA A 7 -20.49 -43.27 -6.87
CA ALA A 7 -19.63 -42.34 -6.18
C ALA A 7 -20.14 -40.94 -6.39
N LEU A 8 -20.79 -40.34 -5.37
CA LEU A 8 -21.01 -38.88 -5.28
C LEU A 8 -19.63 -38.23 -5.12
N LEU A 9 -19.15 -37.59 -6.18
CA LEU A 9 -18.05 -36.63 -6.07
C LEU A 9 -18.53 -35.41 -5.32
N PRO A 10 -17.84 -34.97 -4.26
CA PRO A 10 -18.17 -33.68 -3.63
C PRO A 10 -17.83 -32.58 -4.63
N THR A 11 -18.83 -31.84 -5.03
CA THR A 11 -18.66 -30.57 -5.75
C THR A 11 -17.91 -29.64 -4.82
N ALA A 12 -16.61 -29.51 -5.01
CA ALA A 12 -15.80 -28.48 -4.37
C ALA A 12 -16.35 -27.13 -4.86
N ALA A 13 -17.20 -26.50 -4.04
CA ALA A 13 -17.49 -25.09 -4.19
C ALA A 13 -16.13 -24.40 -4.08
N ALA A 14 -15.58 -23.99 -5.22
CA ALA A 14 -14.42 -23.14 -5.27
C ALA A 14 -14.79 -21.86 -4.51
N ALA A 15 -14.39 -21.78 -3.25
CA ALA A 15 -14.38 -20.53 -2.51
C ALA A 15 -13.55 -19.58 -3.37
N ILE A 16 -14.22 -18.58 -3.95
CA ILE A 16 -13.55 -17.45 -4.59
C ILE A 16 -12.83 -16.74 -3.46
N SER A 17 -11.61 -17.20 -3.19
CA SER A 17 -10.66 -16.49 -2.33
C SER A 17 -10.43 -15.15 -3.00
N LEU A 18 -11.04 -14.10 -2.45
CA LEU A 18 -10.73 -12.75 -2.87
C LEU A 18 -9.23 -12.57 -2.66
N PRO A 19 -8.43 -12.15 -3.66
CA PRO A 19 -6.97 -12.08 -3.58
C PRO A 19 -6.50 -10.89 -2.72
N THR A 20 -7.15 -10.62 -1.60
CA THR A 20 -7.04 -9.39 -0.84
C THR A 20 -6.15 -9.50 0.39
N GLU A 21 -5.91 -10.70 0.90
CA GLU A 21 -5.15 -10.84 2.16
C GLU A 21 -3.64 -10.74 1.99
N ASP A 22 -3.10 -11.19 0.86
CA ASP A 22 -1.64 -11.18 0.60
C ASP A 22 -1.06 -9.80 0.24
N ALA A 23 -1.89 -8.80 0.00
CA ALA A 23 -1.44 -7.45 -0.37
C ALA A 23 -1.35 -6.48 0.82
N VAL A 24 -1.98 -6.81 1.96
CA VAL A 24 -1.95 -6.02 3.19
C VAL A 24 -1.13 -6.75 4.24
N LEU A 25 -0.02 -6.14 4.67
CA LEU A 25 0.85 -6.73 5.68
C LEU A 25 0.23 -6.60 7.08
N GLU A 26 0.26 -7.67 7.87
CA GLU A 26 -0.06 -7.59 9.30
C GLU A 26 1.21 -7.20 10.07
N LEU A 27 1.14 -6.10 10.82
CA LEU A 27 2.27 -5.60 11.61
C LEU A 27 2.00 -5.77 13.11
N ALA A 28 3.03 -6.22 13.79
CA ALA A 28 3.14 -6.30 15.24
C ALA A 28 4.42 -5.60 15.68
N THR A 29 4.58 -5.37 16.98
CA THR A 29 5.80 -4.75 17.55
C THR A 29 7.09 -5.41 17.05
N ALA A 30 7.06 -6.73 16.82
CA ALA A 30 8.22 -7.51 16.42
C ALA A 30 8.72 -7.19 14.97
N ASN A 31 7.83 -6.80 14.05
CA ASN A 31 8.18 -6.57 12.64
C ASN A 31 7.92 -5.13 12.17
N PHE A 32 7.32 -4.28 12.99
CA PHE A 32 6.90 -2.94 12.62
C PHE A 32 8.07 -2.11 12.06
N SER A 33 9.12 -1.91 12.86
CA SER A 33 10.29 -1.11 12.45
C SER A 33 10.99 -1.70 11.23
N THR A 34 11.10 -3.03 11.14
CA THR A 34 11.70 -3.70 9.99
C THR A 34 10.98 -3.37 8.68
N VAL A 35 9.65 -3.15 8.74
CA VAL A 35 8.84 -2.86 7.56
C VAL A 35 8.79 -1.35 7.27
N VAL A 36 8.56 -0.51 8.30
CA VAL A 36 8.31 0.93 8.07
C VAL A 36 9.60 1.74 7.94
N ASP A 37 10.70 1.30 8.58
CA ASP A 37 11.99 1.98 8.58
C ASP A 37 12.97 1.39 7.54
N ALA A 38 12.57 0.37 6.78
CA ALA A 38 13.41 -0.18 5.73
C ALA A 38 13.80 0.93 4.72
N PRO A 39 15.03 0.93 4.20
CA PRO A 39 15.48 1.94 3.25
C PRO A 39 14.50 2.09 2.07
N GLY A 40 14.03 3.30 1.83
CA GLY A 40 13.03 3.58 0.78
C GLY A 40 11.61 3.11 1.07
N ALA A 41 11.35 2.51 2.24
CA ALA A 41 10.02 2.04 2.60
C ALA A 41 9.03 3.20 2.70
N ARG A 42 7.83 2.96 2.20
CA ARG A 42 6.68 3.87 2.22
C ARG A 42 5.44 3.04 2.48
N THR A 43 4.88 3.19 3.67
CA THR A 43 3.83 2.28 4.12
C THR A 43 2.64 3.07 4.68
N LEU A 44 1.46 2.81 4.14
CA LEU A 44 0.21 3.27 4.74
C LEU A 44 -0.26 2.23 5.74
N VAL A 45 -0.25 2.59 7.02
CA VAL A 45 -0.62 1.69 8.11
C VAL A 45 -2.01 2.04 8.64
N SER A 46 -2.90 1.06 8.69
CA SER A 46 -4.22 1.15 9.31
C SER A 46 -4.20 0.58 10.72
N PHE A 47 -4.33 1.42 11.73
CA PHE A 47 -4.54 1.00 13.11
C PHE A 47 -6.03 0.72 13.33
N TYR A 48 -6.38 -0.52 13.65
CA TYR A 48 -7.76 -0.98 13.72
C TYR A 48 -8.04 -1.86 14.94
N VAL A 49 -9.33 -2.08 15.21
CA VAL A 49 -9.80 -3.13 16.10
C VAL A 49 -10.88 -3.96 15.39
N PRO A 50 -10.95 -5.29 15.59
CA PRO A 50 -11.81 -6.19 14.81
C PRO A 50 -13.31 -5.87 14.89
N TRP A 51 -13.79 -5.42 16.05
CA TRP A 51 -15.21 -5.13 16.32
C TRP A 51 -15.66 -3.73 15.86
N CYS A 52 -14.76 -2.89 15.36
CA CYS A 52 -15.09 -1.53 14.93
C CYS A 52 -15.80 -1.53 13.56
N ALA A 53 -17.06 -1.12 13.50
CA ALA A 53 -17.82 -1.06 12.26
C ALA A 53 -17.20 -0.14 11.19
N HIS A 54 -16.52 0.94 11.58
CA HIS A 54 -15.82 1.84 10.66
C HIS A 54 -14.59 1.16 10.06
N CYS A 55 -13.86 0.36 10.84
CA CYS A 55 -12.72 -0.42 10.38
C CYS A 55 -13.18 -1.50 9.38
N GLN A 56 -14.27 -2.19 9.70
CA GLN A 56 -14.86 -3.20 8.80
C GLN A 56 -15.32 -2.60 7.46
N ARG A 57 -15.87 -1.39 7.47
CA ARG A 57 -16.24 -0.68 6.22
C ARG A 57 -15.02 -0.22 5.41
N LEU A 58 -13.92 0.13 6.07
CA LEU A 58 -12.69 0.53 5.38
C LEU A 58 -11.96 -0.67 4.74
N ALA A 59 -11.99 -1.83 5.39
CA ALA A 59 -11.18 -2.99 5.03
C ALA A 59 -11.26 -3.38 3.54
N PRO A 60 -12.43 -3.48 2.88
CA PRO A 60 -12.49 -3.84 1.46
C PRO A 60 -11.85 -2.79 0.54
N SER A 61 -12.04 -1.49 0.81
CA SER A 61 -11.40 -0.42 0.02
C SER A 61 -9.89 -0.41 0.21
N PHE A 62 -9.44 -0.62 1.44
CA PHE A 62 -8.01 -0.69 1.80
C PHE A 62 -7.32 -1.86 1.11
N ALA A 63 -7.94 -3.05 1.13
CA ALA A 63 -7.43 -4.24 0.46
C ALA A 63 -7.42 -4.10 -1.07
N THR A 64 -8.47 -3.50 -1.65
CA THR A 64 -8.54 -3.24 -3.09
C THR A 64 -7.41 -2.31 -3.54
N ALA A 65 -7.17 -1.22 -2.81
CA ALA A 65 -6.07 -0.30 -3.09
C ALA A 65 -4.71 -1.01 -2.99
N ALA A 66 -4.50 -1.84 -1.95
CA ALA A 66 -3.28 -2.62 -1.76
C ALA A 66 -2.98 -3.53 -2.95
N VAL A 67 -3.99 -4.26 -3.45
CA VAL A 67 -3.84 -5.13 -4.63
C VAL A 67 -3.49 -4.33 -5.89
N ARG A 68 -4.15 -3.18 -6.10
CA ARG A 68 -3.89 -2.32 -7.26
C ARG A 68 -2.47 -1.76 -7.24
N VAL A 69 -2.04 -1.24 -6.08
CA VAL A 69 -0.66 -0.72 -5.90
C VAL A 69 0.37 -1.82 -6.13
N LYS A 70 0.17 -3.01 -5.53
CA LYS A 70 1.06 -4.16 -5.76
C LYS A 70 1.16 -4.54 -7.24
N ARG A 71 0.05 -4.51 -7.97
CA ARG A 71 0.04 -4.77 -9.42
C ARG A 71 0.73 -3.67 -10.23
N ALA A 72 0.52 -2.40 -9.87
CA ALA A 72 1.12 -1.26 -10.55
C ALA A 72 2.65 -1.22 -10.40
N GLN A 73 3.17 -1.69 -9.26
CA GLN A 73 4.61 -1.77 -8.98
C GLN A 73 5.28 -2.97 -9.66
N GLY A 74 4.54 -4.02 -9.99
CA GLY A 74 5.10 -5.24 -10.58
C GLY A 74 6.14 -5.89 -9.66
N GLU A 75 7.21 -6.40 -10.25
CA GLU A 75 8.36 -6.98 -9.52
C GLU A 75 9.43 -5.94 -9.14
N ASP A 76 9.24 -4.68 -9.53
CA ASP A 76 10.16 -3.60 -9.19
C ASP A 76 10.01 -3.21 -7.72
N THR A 77 10.89 -3.72 -6.89
CA THR A 77 10.90 -3.48 -5.44
C THR A 77 11.50 -2.12 -5.04
N THR A 78 11.94 -1.30 -5.98
CA THR A 78 12.56 0.01 -5.72
C THR A 78 11.52 1.09 -5.41
N LEU A 79 10.28 0.93 -5.89
CA LEU A 79 9.17 1.85 -5.67
C LEU A 79 8.17 1.25 -4.68
N VAL A 80 8.52 1.20 -3.41
CA VAL A 80 7.77 0.40 -2.44
C VAL A 80 6.75 1.22 -1.68
N GLY A 81 5.61 1.47 -2.33
CA GLY A 81 4.40 1.82 -1.59
C GLY A 81 3.71 0.56 -1.08
N ARG A 82 3.45 0.46 0.22
CA ARG A 82 2.87 -0.72 0.86
C ARG A 82 1.64 -0.35 1.68
N PHE A 83 0.79 -1.34 1.85
CA PHE A 83 -0.33 -1.27 2.77
C PHE A 83 -0.10 -2.24 3.92
N ALA A 84 -0.35 -1.77 5.12
CA ALA A 84 -0.21 -2.58 6.31
C ALA A 84 -1.31 -2.26 7.33
N ARG A 85 -1.53 -3.16 8.28
CA ARG A 85 -2.49 -2.96 9.36
C ARG A 85 -1.92 -3.44 10.69
N VAL A 86 -2.37 -2.80 11.77
CA VAL A 86 -2.00 -3.13 13.15
C VAL A 86 -3.29 -3.36 13.94
N ASN A 87 -3.42 -4.53 14.54
CA ASN A 87 -4.51 -4.79 15.48
C ASN A 87 -4.17 -4.17 16.84
N VAL A 88 -4.85 -3.08 17.19
CA VAL A 88 -4.58 -2.33 18.43
C VAL A 88 -4.93 -3.10 19.69
N GLU A 89 -5.82 -4.09 19.63
CA GLU A 89 -6.09 -4.94 20.80
C GLU A 89 -4.86 -5.75 21.23
N ALA A 90 -4.11 -6.24 20.23
CA ALA A 90 -2.87 -6.96 20.46
C ALA A 90 -1.67 -6.03 20.69
N GLU A 91 -1.64 -4.88 19.99
CA GLU A 91 -0.47 -4.00 19.89
C GLU A 91 -0.73 -2.60 20.49
N ARG A 92 -1.26 -2.55 21.73
CA ARG A 92 -1.64 -1.30 22.42
C ARG A 92 -0.48 -0.33 22.60
N ALA A 93 0.70 -0.85 22.93
CA ALA A 93 1.90 -0.04 23.15
C ALA A 93 2.30 0.67 21.84
N LEU A 94 2.29 -0.05 20.72
CA LEU A 94 2.60 0.48 19.39
C LEU A 94 1.61 1.57 18.99
N ALA A 95 0.31 1.35 19.18
CA ALA A 95 -0.71 2.35 18.89
C ALA A 95 -0.54 3.61 19.75
N SER A 96 -0.22 3.47 21.04
CA SER A 96 0.04 4.58 21.96
C SER A 96 1.28 5.39 21.53
N GLN A 97 2.35 4.70 21.13
CA GLN A 97 3.58 5.33 20.62
C GLN A 97 3.33 6.25 19.43
N HIS A 98 2.39 5.86 18.54
CA HIS A 98 2.00 6.64 17.37
C HIS A 98 0.80 7.56 17.59
N GLY A 99 0.39 7.79 18.86
CA GLY A 99 -0.66 8.74 19.21
C GLY A 99 -2.06 8.36 18.70
N VAL A 100 -2.32 7.06 18.46
CA VAL A 100 -3.62 6.57 17.99
C VAL A 100 -4.68 6.71 19.08
N ARG A 101 -5.72 7.51 18.84
CA ARG A 101 -6.80 7.82 19.79
C ARG A 101 -8.18 7.30 19.36
N GLY A 102 -8.29 6.80 18.14
CA GLY A 102 -9.55 6.32 17.56
C GLY A 102 -9.32 5.32 16.44
N TYR A 103 -10.40 4.67 15.97
CA TYR A 103 -10.30 3.62 14.97
C TYR A 103 -11.31 3.80 13.83
N PRO A 104 -10.91 3.57 12.57
CA PRO A 104 -9.53 3.35 12.13
C PRO A 104 -8.75 4.67 12.08
N THR A 105 -7.47 4.65 12.48
CA THR A 105 -6.50 5.71 12.22
C THR A 105 -5.55 5.23 11.12
N LEU A 106 -5.38 6.04 10.09
CA LEU A 106 -4.44 5.78 8.99
C LEU A 106 -3.21 6.66 9.18
N ILE A 107 -2.02 6.07 9.20
CA ILE A 107 -0.76 6.80 9.31
C ILE A 107 0.15 6.44 8.15
N TRP A 108 0.68 7.45 7.48
CA TRP A 108 1.67 7.33 6.44
C TRP A 108 3.07 7.35 7.03
N PHE A 109 3.83 6.30 6.77
CA PHE A 109 5.22 6.16 7.13
C PHE A 109 6.08 6.21 5.87
N ALA A 110 7.10 7.05 5.87
CA ALA A 110 8.13 7.06 4.85
C ALA A 110 9.50 7.12 5.54
N ALA A 111 10.38 6.20 5.21
CA ALA A 111 11.68 6.07 5.85
C ALA A 111 12.44 7.40 5.86
N GLY A 112 12.95 7.80 7.01
CA GLY A 112 13.67 9.06 7.20
C GLY A 112 12.79 10.30 7.36
N THR A 113 11.47 10.16 7.47
CA THR A 113 10.55 11.28 7.73
C THR A 113 9.66 11.00 8.93
N GLU A 114 9.11 12.07 9.53
CA GLU A 114 8.13 11.92 10.59
C GLU A 114 6.83 11.28 10.05
N PRO A 115 6.23 10.34 10.79
CA PRO A 115 4.95 9.76 10.44
C PRO A 115 3.83 10.80 10.37
N VAL A 116 2.96 10.71 9.37
CA VAL A 116 1.88 11.69 9.14
C VAL A 116 0.53 10.99 9.16
N GLU A 117 -0.40 11.43 10.02
CA GLU A 117 -1.78 10.95 10.00
C GLU A 117 -2.46 11.32 8.67
N TYR A 118 -3.01 10.33 7.99
CA TYR A 118 -3.78 10.53 6.77
C TYR A 118 -5.26 10.78 7.09
N ARG A 119 -5.74 11.95 6.70
CA ARG A 119 -7.12 12.41 6.92
C ARG A 119 -7.93 12.59 5.63
N GLY A 120 -7.42 12.08 4.52
CA GLY A 120 -8.08 12.16 3.21
C GLY A 120 -9.20 11.16 3.00
N GLY A 121 -9.59 10.98 1.73
CA GLY A 121 -10.61 10.04 1.31
C GLY A 121 -10.27 8.59 1.65
N ARG A 122 -11.31 7.75 1.80
CA ARG A 122 -11.17 6.35 2.23
C ARG A 122 -11.65 5.36 1.17
N ARG A 123 -11.87 5.83 -0.06
CA ARG A 123 -12.16 4.98 -1.21
C ARG A 123 -10.87 4.34 -1.69
N ALA A 124 -10.99 3.24 -2.41
CA ALA A 124 -9.81 2.56 -2.95
C ALA A 124 -8.95 3.48 -3.83
N ASP A 125 -9.58 4.31 -4.66
CA ASP A 125 -8.91 5.26 -5.54
C ASP A 125 -8.11 6.31 -4.76
N ASP A 126 -8.70 6.87 -3.68
CA ASP A 126 -8.03 7.87 -2.82
C ASP A 126 -6.79 7.30 -2.13
N LEU A 127 -6.87 6.05 -1.68
CA LEU A 127 -5.78 5.36 -0.99
C LEU A 127 -4.68 4.91 -1.95
N GLU A 128 -5.06 4.45 -3.14
CA GLU A 128 -4.15 4.11 -4.24
C GLU A 128 -3.35 5.35 -4.67
N ASP A 129 -4.04 6.46 -4.94
CA ASP A 129 -3.42 7.73 -5.32
C ASP A 129 -2.45 8.24 -4.25
N LEU A 130 -2.83 8.16 -2.97
CA LEU A 130 -1.93 8.52 -1.88
C LEU A 130 -0.62 7.74 -1.95
N VAL A 131 -0.71 6.41 -2.06
CA VAL A 131 0.46 5.54 -1.99
C VAL A 131 1.31 5.66 -3.25
N LEU A 132 0.71 5.73 -4.43
CA LEU A 132 1.44 5.90 -5.70
C LEU A 132 2.10 7.28 -5.82
N HIS A 133 1.39 8.35 -5.45
CA HIS A 133 1.88 9.72 -5.63
C HIS A 133 2.78 10.21 -4.49
N ARG A 134 2.48 9.88 -3.24
CA ARG A 134 3.40 10.11 -2.11
C ARG A 134 4.46 9.01 -1.99
N GLY A 135 4.19 7.82 -2.57
CA GLY A 135 5.09 6.69 -2.62
C GLY A 135 6.20 6.83 -3.67
N GLY A 136 6.03 7.68 -4.69
CA GLY A 136 7.05 7.92 -5.72
C GLY A 136 8.29 8.65 -5.19
N PRO A 137 9.44 8.55 -5.84
CA PRO A 137 10.62 9.34 -5.50
C PRO A 137 10.28 10.83 -5.63
N ALA A 138 10.91 11.67 -4.78
CA ALA A 138 10.71 13.13 -4.85
C ALA A 138 11.07 13.70 -6.23
N VAL A 139 11.94 13.00 -6.95
CA VAL A 139 12.33 13.30 -8.33
C VAL A 139 12.24 12.02 -9.14
N THR A 140 11.49 12.06 -10.24
CA THR A 140 11.39 10.94 -11.20
C THR A 140 12.12 11.34 -12.46
N THR A 141 13.11 10.54 -12.89
CA THR A 141 13.81 10.76 -14.15
C THR A 141 12.96 10.22 -15.29
N LEU A 142 12.60 11.08 -16.23
CA LEU A 142 11.80 10.77 -17.40
C LEU A 142 12.73 10.63 -18.61
N HIS A 143 12.83 9.43 -19.17
CA HIS A 143 13.81 9.13 -20.22
C HIS A 143 13.28 9.30 -21.64
N ASN A 144 11.98 9.53 -21.83
CA ASN A 144 11.38 9.72 -23.15
C ASN A 144 10.07 10.54 -23.09
N ALA A 145 9.64 11.04 -24.25
CA ALA A 145 8.46 11.87 -24.39
C ALA A 145 7.17 11.19 -23.89
N SER A 146 7.01 9.89 -24.15
CA SER A 146 5.83 9.15 -23.68
C SER A 146 5.74 9.07 -22.15
N MET A 147 6.88 9.02 -21.46
CA MET A 147 6.91 9.09 -19.98
C MET A 147 6.54 10.50 -19.49
N VAL A 148 7.00 11.54 -20.18
CA VAL A 148 6.65 12.93 -19.86
C VAL A 148 5.14 13.14 -19.99
N ASP A 149 4.54 12.71 -21.08
CA ASP A 149 3.10 12.85 -21.30
C ASP A 149 2.29 12.10 -20.23
N ARG A 150 2.66 10.85 -19.96
CA ARG A 150 2.01 10.06 -18.92
C ARG A 150 2.14 10.70 -17.54
N PHE A 151 3.31 11.22 -17.21
CA PHE A 151 3.56 11.92 -15.95
C PHE A 151 2.70 13.17 -15.83
N ARG A 152 2.60 14.00 -16.87
CA ARG A 152 1.76 15.20 -16.90
C ARG A 152 0.27 14.91 -16.72
N PHE A 153 -0.23 13.78 -17.28
CA PHE A 153 -1.62 13.35 -17.06
C PHE A 153 -1.89 12.80 -15.68
N SER A 154 -0.86 12.28 -15.00
CA SER A 154 -1.00 11.66 -13.67
C SER A 154 -0.95 12.66 -12.52
N TYR A 155 -0.43 13.87 -12.75
CA TYR A 155 -0.25 14.86 -11.70
C TYR A 155 -0.92 16.19 -12.06
N PRO A 156 -1.81 16.73 -11.18
CA PRO A 156 -2.48 18.01 -11.45
C PRO A 156 -1.50 19.20 -11.47
N ILE A 157 -0.38 19.07 -10.77
CA ILE A 157 0.74 20.03 -10.78
C ILE A 157 2.04 19.22 -10.88
N ALA A 158 2.82 19.44 -11.92
CA ALA A 158 4.13 18.82 -12.11
C ALA A 158 5.15 19.87 -12.54
N LEU A 159 6.31 19.89 -11.87
CA LEU A 159 7.47 20.65 -12.29
C LEU A 159 8.39 19.71 -13.07
N VAL A 160 8.56 19.97 -14.37
CA VAL A 160 9.48 19.21 -15.24
C VAL A 160 10.68 20.12 -15.53
N ALA A 161 11.87 19.66 -15.13
CA ALA A 161 13.13 20.32 -15.44
C ALA A 161 13.94 19.46 -16.41
N THR A 162 14.48 20.05 -17.45
CA THR A 162 15.47 19.40 -18.32
C THR A 162 16.87 19.74 -17.82
N LEU A 163 17.62 18.70 -17.46
CA LEU A 163 19.02 18.85 -17.11
C LEU A 163 19.85 18.66 -18.40
N ALA A 164 20.59 19.68 -18.78
CA ALA A 164 21.61 19.51 -19.81
C ALA A 164 22.68 18.52 -19.31
N PRO A 165 23.23 17.64 -20.16
CA PRO A 165 24.37 16.85 -19.76
C PRO A 165 25.48 17.82 -19.34
N ALA A 166 26.10 17.54 -18.19
CA ALA A 166 27.27 18.28 -17.74
C ALA A 166 28.32 18.21 -18.87
N GLY A 167 28.68 19.37 -19.44
CA GLY A 167 29.68 19.43 -20.48
C GLY A 167 30.96 18.80 -19.93
N HIS A 168 31.46 17.80 -20.61
CA HIS A 168 32.82 17.31 -20.39
C HIS A 168 33.72 18.37 -21.00
N ASP A 169 34.20 19.30 -20.18
CA ASP A 169 35.25 20.21 -20.60
C ASP A 169 36.52 19.39 -20.73
N ASP A 170 36.77 18.91 -21.95
CA ASP A 170 38.08 18.39 -22.34
C ASP A 170 39.10 19.55 -22.32
N VAL A 171 40.03 19.49 -21.37
CA VAL A 171 41.29 20.24 -21.38
C VAL A 171 42.41 19.24 -21.53
#